data_5c1781124d4854a030a4d7e38ce9e7a3
#
_entry.id   5c1781124d4854a030a4d7e38ce9e7a3
#
_cell.length_a   1.000
_cell.length_b   1.000
_cell.length_c   1.000
_cell.angle_alpha   90.00
_cell.angle_beta   90.00
_cell.angle_gamma   90.00
#
_symmetry.space_group_name_H-M   'P 1'
#
loop_
_entity.id
_entity.type
_entity.pdbx_description
1 polymer ?
#
loop_
_entity_poly.entity_id
_entity_poly.type
_entity_poly.pdbx_seq_one_letter_code
_entity_poly.pdbx_strand_id
1 'polypeptide(L)'
;MAKVIFISGEICSGKDTQIEKRYFSEEFVHIDLGQLVREKFQTQDRVFNNNLESYFVERVLGFQALNEGKIFVITGLRQPTLAVKLANLFDEVKHVYLVVPRKELKRRYESRGSIKDKKITFEDAIAGDQSLGMKDLQYYLLTEVQCDFINNYEAWIST
;
A
#
# COMPACT_ATOMS: atom_id res chain seq x y z
N MET A 1 -5.23 20.52 9.38
CA MET A 1 -4.18 20.19 8.40
C MET A 1 -3.97 18.69 8.39
N ALA A 2 -4.01 18.10 7.24
CA ALA A 2 -3.95 16.64 7.12
C ALA A 2 -2.56 16.20 6.65
N LYS A 3 -2.05 15.15 7.30
CA LYS A 3 -0.78 14.51 6.95
C LYS A 3 -1.03 13.09 6.52
N VAL A 4 -0.30 12.64 5.49
CA VAL A 4 -0.36 11.27 5.00
C VAL A 4 1.02 10.65 4.93
N ILE A 5 1.06 9.36 5.26
CA ILE A 5 2.23 8.50 5.09
C ILE A 5 1.80 7.38 4.14
N PHE A 6 2.38 7.35 2.94
CA PHE A 6 2.16 6.25 2.00
C PHE A 6 3.21 5.17 2.26
N ILE A 7 2.76 3.96 2.55
CA ILE A 7 3.65 2.81 2.69
C ILE A 7 3.41 1.89 1.52
N SER A 8 4.39 1.77 0.66
CA SER A 8 4.34 1.00 -0.57
C SER A 8 5.35 -0.14 -0.54
N GLY A 9 5.14 -1.11 -1.41
CA GLY A 9 6.00 -2.26 -1.56
C GLY A 9 5.26 -3.35 -2.30
N GLU A 10 6.00 -4.32 -2.78
CA GLU A 10 5.40 -5.48 -3.42
C GLU A 10 4.61 -6.31 -2.40
N ILE A 11 3.83 -7.28 -2.86
CA ILE A 11 3.07 -8.15 -1.97
C ILE A 11 3.99 -8.80 -0.93
N CYS A 12 3.49 -8.97 0.27
CA CYS A 12 4.22 -9.58 1.40
C CYS A 12 5.49 -8.83 1.82
N SER A 13 5.63 -7.55 1.46
CA SER A 13 6.79 -6.74 1.86
C SER A 13 6.76 -6.32 3.33
N GLY A 14 5.67 -6.61 4.06
CA GLY A 14 5.58 -6.31 5.49
C GLY A 14 4.90 -4.99 5.81
N LYS A 15 4.04 -4.48 4.93
CA LYS A 15 3.32 -3.23 5.15
C LYS A 15 2.49 -3.26 6.43
N ASP A 16 1.72 -4.32 6.62
CA ASP A 16 0.86 -4.44 7.82
C ASP A 16 1.68 -4.53 9.10
N THR A 17 2.80 -5.23 9.07
CA THR A 17 3.71 -5.32 10.23
C THR A 17 4.29 -3.96 10.58
N GLN A 18 4.67 -3.16 9.60
CA GLN A 18 5.18 -1.80 9.84
C GLN A 18 4.11 -0.90 10.45
N ILE A 19 2.87 -1.04 10.02
CA ILE A 19 1.75 -0.28 10.58
C ILE A 19 1.55 -0.65 12.06
N GLU A 20 1.52 -1.94 12.38
CA GLU A 20 1.37 -2.41 13.75
C GLU A 20 2.51 -1.91 14.66
N LYS A 21 3.73 -1.88 14.16
CA LYS A 21 4.89 -1.46 14.96
C LYS A 21 4.99 0.05 15.13
N ARG A 22 4.62 0.85 14.12
CA ARG A 22 4.94 2.28 14.10
C ARG A 22 3.74 3.21 14.12
N TYR A 23 2.57 2.75 13.66
CA TYR A 23 1.42 3.60 13.41
C TYR A 23 0.14 3.04 14.03
N PHE A 24 0.23 2.46 15.21
CA PHE A 24 -0.88 1.76 15.84
C PHE A 24 -1.64 2.61 16.87
N SER A 25 -1.26 3.84 17.15
CA SER A 25 -1.95 4.68 18.14
C SER A 25 -3.22 5.31 17.56
N GLU A 26 -4.03 5.92 18.45
CA GLU A 26 -5.28 6.57 18.07
C GLU A 26 -5.09 7.80 17.18
N GLU A 27 -3.87 8.33 17.08
CA GLU A 27 -3.59 9.46 16.20
C GLU A 27 -3.53 9.08 14.72
N PHE A 28 -3.49 7.78 14.40
CA PHE A 28 -3.37 7.29 13.03
C PHE A 28 -4.66 6.66 12.53
N VAL A 29 -4.95 6.89 11.24
CA VAL A 29 -6.04 6.22 10.52
C VAL A 29 -5.42 5.46 9.37
N HIS A 30 -5.60 4.15 9.34
CA HIS A 30 -5.09 3.30 8.27
C HIS A 30 -6.13 3.12 7.17
N ILE A 31 -5.75 3.39 5.93
CA ILE A 31 -6.56 3.13 4.74
C ILE A 31 -5.81 2.16 3.84
N ASP A 32 -6.34 0.96 3.69
CA ASP A 32 -5.83 -0.05 2.77
C ASP A 32 -6.64 0.02 1.48
N LEU A 33 -6.03 0.53 0.41
CA LEU A 33 -6.71 0.68 -0.88
C LEU A 33 -7.16 -0.67 -1.44
N GLY A 34 -6.36 -1.72 -1.23
CA GLY A 34 -6.75 -3.07 -1.65
C GLY A 34 -8.03 -3.55 -0.95
N GLN A 35 -8.18 -3.24 0.33
CA GLN A 35 -9.38 -3.60 1.07
C GLN A 35 -10.60 -2.84 0.54
N LEU A 36 -10.46 -1.55 0.21
CA LEU A 36 -11.55 -0.77 -0.36
C LEU A 36 -12.02 -1.38 -1.69
N VAL A 37 -11.10 -1.87 -2.51
CA VAL A 37 -11.43 -2.52 -3.77
C VAL A 37 -12.20 -3.82 -3.53
N ARG A 38 -11.74 -4.64 -2.60
CA ARG A 38 -12.42 -5.91 -2.27
C ARG A 38 -13.84 -5.66 -1.75
N GLU A 39 -14.02 -4.65 -0.92
CA GLU A 39 -15.34 -4.25 -0.43
C GLU A 39 -16.25 -3.79 -1.57
N LYS A 40 -15.71 -2.97 -2.49
CA LYS A 40 -16.46 -2.47 -3.64
C LYS A 40 -16.98 -3.61 -4.53
N PHE A 41 -16.15 -4.62 -4.76
CA PHE A 41 -16.51 -5.77 -5.59
C PHE A 41 -17.10 -6.94 -4.77
N GLN A 42 -17.28 -6.77 -3.48
CA GLN A 42 -17.88 -7.76 -2.57
C GLN A 42 -17.17 -9.13 -2.67
N THR A 43 -15.84 -9.10 -2.62
CA THR A 43 -15.01 -10.30 -2.72
C THR A 43 -13.87 -10.27 -1.70
N GLN A 44 -13.34 -11.44 -1.36
CA GLN A 44 -12.10 -11.57 -0.57
C GLN A 44 -10.89 -11.83 -1.47
N ASP A 45 -11.11 -12.02 -2.76
CA ASP A 45 -10.04 -12.28 -3.72
C ASP A 45 -9.26 -11.00 -4.05
N ARG A 46 -8.01 -11.16 -4.52
CA ARG A 46 -7.27 -10.03 -5.06
C ARG A 46 -7.97 -9.50 -6.31
N VAL A 47 -8.07 -8.19 -6.40
CA VAL A 47 -8.69 -7.50 -7.53
C VAL A 47 -7.66 -6.58 -8.17
N PHE A 48 -7.44 -6.73 -9.46
CA PHE A 48 -6.51 -5.92 -10.23
C PHE A 48 -7.32 -5.05 -11.20
N ASN A 49 -7.54 -3.79 -10.83
CA ASN A 49 -8.32 -2.85 -11.64
C ASN A 49 -7.75 -1.45 -11.47
N ASN A 50 -7.35 -0.83 -12.58
CA ASN A 50 -6.74 0.49 -12.57
C ASN A 50 -7.71 1.65 -12.88
N ASN A 51 -9.01 1.38 -13.02
CA ASN A 51 -10.03 2.41 -13.32
C ASN A 51 -10.76 2.88 -12.05
N LEU A 52 -10.05 2.97 -10.91
CA LEU A 52 -10.67 3.24 -9.62
C LEU A 52 -10.14 4.51 -8.95
N GLU A 53 -9.40 5.35 -9.66
CA GLU A 53 -8.78 6.54 -9.04
C GLU A 53 -9.82 7.48 -8.43
N SER A 54 -10.90 7.78 -9.14
CA SER A 54 -11.97 8.65 -8.62
C SER A 54 -12.62 8.05 -7.38
N TYR A 55 -12.85 6.74 -7.38
CA TYR A 55 -13.41 6.05 -6.23
C TYR A 55 -12.49 6.18 -5.00
N PHE A 56 -11.19 5.98 -5.17
CA PHE A 56 -10.23 6.13 -4.08
C PHE A 56 -10.20 7.56 -3.55
N VAL A 57 -10.22 8.55 -4.43
CA VAL A 57 -10.23 9.96 -4.03
C VAL A 57 -11.47 10.26 -3.18
N GLU A 58 -12.65 9.83 -3.61
CA GLU A 58 -13.88 10.00 -2.86
C GLU A 58 -13.83 9.34 -1.49
N ARG A 59 -13.30 8.12 -1.41
CA ARG A 59 -13.21 7.39 -0.16
C ARG A 59 -12.25 8.06 0.82
N VAL A 60 -11.09 8.52 0.32
CA VAL A 60 -10.11 9.23 1.18
C VAL A 60 -10.68 10.54 1.70
N LEU A 61 -11.36 11.30 0.86
CA LEU A 61 -12.04 12.53 1.30
C LEU A 61 -13.08 12.25 2.39
N GLY A 62 -13.84 11.16 2.25
CA GLY A 62 -14.79 10.74 3.27
C GLY A 62 -14.12 10.40 4.60
N PHE A 63 -13.01 9.68 4.57
CA PHE A 63 -12.25 9.38 5.78
C PHE A 63 -11.66 10.64 6.42
N GLN A 64 -11.17 11.59 5.63
CA GLN A 64 -10.67 12.87 6.15
C GLN A 64 -11.77 13.65 6.90
N ALA A 65 -12.96 13.67 6.34
CA ALA A 65 -14.09 14.39 6.95
C ALA A 65 -14.47 13.81 8.32
N LEU A 66 -14.31 12.50 8.50
CA LEU A 66 -14.66 11.80 9.74
C LEU A 66 -13.52 11.75 10.77
N ASN A 67 -12.30 12.11 10.38
CA ASN A 67 -11.10 11.91 11.20
C ASN A 67 -10.20 13.14 11.18
N GLU A 68 -10.76 14.31 11.45
CA GLU A 68 -10.00 15.56 11.49
C GLU A 68 -8.89 15.49 12.54
N GLY A 69 -7.72 16.04 12.20
CA GLY A 69 -6.58 16.11 13.09
C GLY A 69 -5.78 14.81 13.19
N LYS A 70 -6.19 13.76 12.50
CA LYS A 70 -5.48 12.47 12.49
C LYS A 70 -4.43 12.42 11.37
N ILE A 71 -3.45 11.53 11.55
CA ILE A 71 -2.45 11.23 10.54
C ILE A 71 -2.93 10.00 9.78
N PHE A 72 -2.94 10.08 8.44
CA PHE A 72 -3.40 8.98 7.60
C PHE A 72 -2.23 8.13 7.15
N VAL A 73 -2.39 6.81 7.20
CA VAL A 73 -1.43 5.85 6.67
C VAL A 73 -2.13 5.09 5.57
N ILE A 74 -1.67 5.24 4.34
CA ILE A 74 -2.30 4.64 3.17
C ILE A 74 -1.39 3.57 2.57
N THR A 75 -1.93 2.37 2.39
CA THR A 75 -1.26 1.25 1.74
C THR A 75 -2.02 0.85 0.49
N GLY A 76 -1.35 0.13 -0.40
CA GLY A 76 -1.98 -0.39 -1.61
C GLY A 76 -1.80 0.45 -2.85
N LEU A 77 -0.96 1.49 -2.80
CA LEU A 77 -0.60 2.22 -4.01
C LEU A 77 0.12 1.32 -5.00
N ARG A 78 -0.27 1.42 -6.27
CA ARG A 78 0.38 0.70 -7.37
C ARG A 78 0.63 1.58 -8.58
N GLN A 79 0.16 2.84 -8.58
CA GLN A 79 0.24 3.73 -9.74
C GLN A 79 0.76 5.10 -9.32
N PRO A 80 1.69 5.69 -10.08
CA PRO A 80 2.16 7.04 -9.78
C PRO A 80 1.06 8.11 -9.94
N THR A 81 0.15 7.94 -10.89
CA THR A 81 -0.95 8.88 -11.09
C THR A 81 -1.87 8.94 -9.87
N LEU A 82 -2.18 7.80 -9.28
CA LEU A 82 -2.97 7.75 -8.06
C LEU A 82 -2.20 8.36 -6.88
N ALA A 83 -0.89 8.09 -6.78
CA ALA A 83 -0.06 8.69 -5.74
C ALA A 83 -0.12 10.21 -5.77
N VAL A 84 -0.02 10.81 -6.96
CA VAL A 84 -0.14 12.26 -7.13
C VAL A 84 -1.51 12.77 -6.71
N LYS A 85 -2.57 12.11 -7.16
CA LYS A 85 -3.94 12.53 -6.84
C LYS A 85 -4.23 12.48 -5.34
N LEU A 86 -3.83 11.40 -4.68
CA LEU A 86 -4.06 11.27 -3.25
C LEU A 86 -3.16 12.21 -2.44
N ALA A 87 -1.91 12.39 -2.86
CA ALA A 87 -0.99 13.32 -2.18
C ALA A 87 -1.54 14.75 -2.19
N ASN A 88 -2.19 15.16 -3.26
CA ASN A 88 -2.78 16.52 -3.37
C ASN A 88 -3.93 16.76 -2.40
N LEU A 89 -4.45 15.75 -1.73
CA LEU A 89 -5.49 15.89 -0.72
C LEU A 89 -4.92 16.22 0.67
N PHE A 90 -3.61 16.25 0.82
CA PHE A 90 -2.94 16.42 2.11
C PHE A 90 -1.94 17.57 2.07
N ASP A 91 -1.68 18.17 3.24
CA ASP A 91 -0.71 19.29 3.38
C ASP A 91 0.71 18.76 3.55
N GLU A 92 0.88 17.63 4.23
CA GLU A 92 2.18 16.98 4.40
C GLU A 92 2.11 15.56 3.87
N VAL A 93 3.11 15.18 3.09
CA VAL A 93 3.19 13.86 2.45
C VAL A 93 4.53 13.23 2.73
N LYS A 94 4.51 11.99 3.22
CA LYS A 94 5.70 11.17 3.37
C LYS A 94 5.51 9.88 2.58
N HIS A 95 6.54 9.50 1.82
CA HIS A 95 6.56 8.22 1.11
C HIS A 95 7.57 7.28 1.74
N VAL A 96 7.16 6.04 1.96
CA VAL A 96 8.01 4.95 2.44
C VAL A 96 7.83 3.77 1.48
N TYR A 97 8.91 3.18 1.03
CA TYR A 97 8.88 1.97 0.21
C TYR A 97 9.65 0.85 0.89
N LEU A 98 9.01 -0.29 1.07
CA LEU A 98 9.61 -1.45 1.71
C LEU A 98 10.26 -2.34 0.66
N VAL A 99 11.58 -2.51 0.77
CA VAL A 99 12.38 -3.30 -0.15
C VAL A 99 12.61 -4.69 0.45
N VAL A 100 12.21 -5.73 -0.27
CA VAL A 100 12.40 -7.12 0.13
C VAL A 100 12.78 -7.93 -1.11
N PRO A 101 13.80 -8.80 -1.04
CA PRO A 101 14.15 -9.65 -2.17
C PRO A 101 12.98 -10.54 -2.60
N ARG A 102 12.81 -10.73 -3.91
CA ARG A 102 11.72 -11.54 -4.47
C ARG A 102 11.64 -12.95 -3.89
N LYS A 103 12.78 -13.57 -3.64
CA LYS A 103 12.85 -14.91 -3.04
C LYS A 103 12.18 -14.93 -1.65
N GLU A 104 12.41 -13.90 -0.83
CA GLU A 104 11.81 -13.79 0.49
C GLU A 104 10.31 -13.45 0.40
N LEU A 105 9.93 -12.60 -0.56
CA LEU A 105 8.51 -12.31 -0.80
C LEU A 105 7.75 -13.59 -1.15
N LYS A 106 8.31 -14.42 -2.02
CA LYS A 106 7.70 -15.69 -2.42
C LYS A 106 7.54 -16.63 -1.22
N ARG A 107 8.58 -16.74 -0.38
CA ARG A 107 8.52 -17.56 0.82
C ARG A 107 7.39 -17.09 1.76
N ARG A 108 7.30 -15.78 1.98
CA ARG A 108 6.25 -15.20 2.81
C ARG A 108 4.85 -15.44 2.24
N TYR A 109 4.71 -15.27 0.94
CA TYR A 109 3.44 -15.48 0.25
C TYR A 109 2.95 -16.92 0.40
N GLU A 110 3.83 -17.89 0.16
CA GLU A 110 3.50 -19.28 0.22
C GLU A 110 3.18 -19.78 1.64
N SER A 111 3.72 -19.11 2.66
CA SER A 111 3.52 -19.52 4.06
C SER A 111 2.33 -18.85 4.75
N ARG A 112 1.78 -17.76 4.23
CA ARG A 112 0.78 -16.98 4.97
C ARG A 112 -0.64 -17.39 4.67
N GLY A 113 -1.18 -18.28 4.28
CA GLY A 113 -2.55 -18.78 4.15
C GLY A 113 -3.68 -17.74 4.10
N SER A 114 -3.45 -16.53 3.58
CA SER A 114 -4.48 -15.50 3.43
C SER A 114 -5.54 -15.92 2.42
N ILE A 115 -6.83 -15.63 2.70
CA ILE A 115 -7.93 -15.95 1.79
C ILE A 115 -7.74 -15.32 0.41
N LYS A 116 -7.25 -14.08 0.36
CA LYS A 116 -7.03 -13.37 -0.91
C LYS A 116 -5.93 -13.98 -1.78
N ASP A 117 -5.07 -14.82 -1.20
CA ASP A 117 -3.93 -15.43 -1.90
C ASP A 117 -4.17 -16.89 -2.29
N LYS A 118 -5.29 -17.51 -1.88
CA LYS A 118 -5.53 -18.92 -2.09
C LYS A 118 -5.72 -19.34 -3.54
N LYS A 119 -6.16 -18.41 -4.39
CA LYS A 119 -6.59 -18.74 -5.76
C LYS A 119 -5.55 -18.43 -6.83
N ILE A 120 -4.45 -17.75 -6.47
CA ILE A 120 -3.44 -17.38 -7.45
C ILE A 120 -2.05 -17.68 -6.92
N THR A 121 -1.12 -17.89 -7.84
CA THR A 121 0.29 -18.10 -7.51
C THR A 121 0.97 -16.79 -7.13
N PHE A 122 2.15 -16.89 -6.53
CA PHE A 122 2.97 -15.70 -6.26
C PHE A 122 3.29 -14.95 -7.55
N GLU A 123 3.65 -15.68 -8.60
CA GLU A 123 3.98 -15.10 -9.91
C GLU A 123 2.79 -14.34 -10.50
N ASP A 124 1.58 -14.88 -10.36
CA ASP A 124 0.35 -14.20 -10.81
C ASP A 124 0.07 -12.94 -10.01
N ALA A 125 0.30 -12.98 -8.71
CA ALA A 125 0.10 -11.80 -7.86
C ALA A 125 1.10 -10.69 -8.21
N ILE A 126 2.36 -11.03 -8.45
CA ILE A 126 3.37 -10.05 -8.88
C ILE A 126 3.02 -9.48 -10.26
N ALA A 127 2.60 -10.32 -11.20
CA ALA A 127 2.19 -9.88 -12.53
C ALA A 127 0.98 -8.94 -12.46
N GLY A 128 0.04 -9.22 -11.58
CA GLY A 128 -1.11 -8.35 -11.33
C GLY A 128 -0.70 -6.98 -10.81
N ASP A 129 0.18 -6.92 -9.82
CA ASP A 129 0.71 -5.66 -9.31
C ASP A 129 1.42 -4.86 -10.41
N GLN A 130 2.22 -5.54 -11.24
CA GLN A 130 2.92 -4.88 -12.34
C GLN A 130 1.95 -4.37 -13.42
N SER A 131 0.89 -5.12 -13.70
CA SER A 131 -0.13 -4.69 -14.66
C SER A 131 -0.87 -3.43 -14.20
N LEU A 132 -0.92 -3.19 -12.89
CA LEU A 132 -1.50 -1.97 -12.32
C LEU A 132 -0.52 -0.80 -12.28
N GLY A 133 0.77 -1.02 -12.50
CA GLY A 133 1.76 0.04 -12.56
C GLY A 133 2.80 0.05 -11.45
N MET A 134 2.99 -1.04 -10.72
CA MET A 134 3.94 -1.09 -9.59
C MET A 134 5.36 -0.71 -10.02
N LYS A 135 5.79 -1.14 -11.20
CA LYS A 135 7.12 -0.79 -11.70
C LYS A 135 7.26 0.71 -11.97
N ASP A 136 6.22 1.31 -12.54
CA ASP A 136 6.18 2.75 -12.76
C ASP A 136 6.12 3.52 -11.45
N LEU A 137 5.41 3.00 -10.46
CA LEU A 137 5.39 3.58 -9.12
C LEU A 137 6.78 3.56 -8.47
N GLN A 138 7.49 2.44 -8.58
CA GLN A 138 8.86 2.34 -8.06
C GLN A 138 9.76 3.41 -8.69
N TYR A 139 9.69 3.56 -10.01
CA TYR A 139 10.47 4.58 -10.72
C TYR A 139 10.10 6.00 -10.26
N TYR A 140 8.82 6.29 -10.11
CA TYR A 140 8.32 7.57 -9.63
C TYR A 140 8.88 7.88 -8.23
N LEU A 141 8.84 6.91 -7.32
CA LEU A 141 9.33 7.08 -5.96
C LEU A 141 10.84 7.26 -5.91
N LEU A 142 11.58 6.70 -6.88
CA LEU A 142 13.03 6.86 -6.95
C LEU A 142 13.45 8.21 -7.54
N THR A 143 12.65 8.79 -8.44
CA THR A 143 13.11 9.91 -9.28
C THR A 143 12.33 11.22 -9.08
N GLU A 144 11.05 11.15 -8.72
CA GLU A 144 10.17 12.33 -8.77
C GLU A 144 9.81 12.90 -7.39
N VAL A 145 9.95 12.12 -6.33
CA VAL A 145 9.61 12.55 -4.97
C VAL A 145 10.68 12.10 -3.99
N GLN A 146 10.64 12.65 -2.78
CA GLN A 146 11.47 12.16 -1.70
C GLN A 146 10.79 10.93 -1.09
N CYS A 147 11.48 9.80 -1.06
CA CYS A 147 10.96 8.56 -0.55
C CYS A 147 12.02 7.84 0.29
N ASP A 148 11.64 7.34 1.45
CA ASP A 148 12.48 6.51 2.29
C ASP A 148 12.36 5.05 1.84
N PHE A 149 13.45 4.48 1.34
CA PHE A 149 13.52 3.07 0.97
C PHE A 149 14.08 2.28 2.14
N ILE A 150 13.25 1.41 2.71
CA ILE A 150 13.60 0.65 3.90
C ILE A 150 13.81 -0.81 3.51
N ASN A 151 15.00 -1.36 3.81
CA ASN A 151 15.26 -2.78 3.65
C ASN A 151 14.55 -3.54 4.76
N ASN A 152 13.39 -4.09 4.46
CA ASN A 152 12.57 -4.78 5.45
C ASN A 152 12.93 -6.25 5.63
N TYR A 153 13.86 -6.76 4.84
CA TYR A 153 14.34 -8.13 4.96
C TYR A 153 15.21 -8.32 6.20
N GLU A 154 16.17 -7.43 6.42
CA GLU A 154 17.05 -7.48 7.59
C GLU A 154 16.26 -7.27 8.89
N ALA A 155 15.29 -6.37 8.88
CA ALA A 155 14.42 -6.14 10.02
C ALA A 155 13.64 -7.39 10.43
N TRP A 156 13.30 -8.26 9.48
CA TRP A 156 12.64 -9.53 9.75
C TRP A 156 13.59 -10.57 10.36
N ILE A 157 14.82 -10.58 9.91
CA ILE A 157 15.82 -11.52 10.42
C ILE A 157 16.25 -11.17 11.85
N SER A 158 16.35 -9.88 12.15
CA SER A 158 16.81 -9.39 13.46
C SER A 158 15.73 -9.41 14.54
N THR A 159 14.52 -9.69 14.18
CA THR A 159 13.41 -9.80 15.13
C THR A 159 12.99 -11.23 15.33
#